data_ca5c1d067bff0d69ebafaace240eedda
#
_entry.id   ca5c1d067bff0d69ebafaace240eedda
#
_cell.length_a   1.000
_cell.length_b   1.000
_cell.length_c   1.000
_cell.angle_alpha   90.00
_cell.angle_beta   90.00
_cell.angle_gamma   90.00
#
_symmetry.space_group_name_H-M   'P 1'
#
loop_
_entity.id
_entity.type
_entity.pdbx_description
1 polymer ?
#
loop_
_entity_poly.entity_id
_entity_poly.type
_entity_poly.pdbx_seq_one_letter_code
_entity_poly.pdbx_strand_id
1 'polypeptide(L)' 'MKIQYYPETDTLAIELTTKPIANTDAVTDDLILDYDTDGKVVAITLDNYSKNVETINLQALGVPLLAA' A
#
# COMPACT_ATOMS: atom_id res chain seq x y z
N MET A 1 10.10 1.15 6.85
CA MET A 1 8.68 0.93 6.53
C MET A 1 7.80 1.54 7.60
N LYS A 2 6.78 2.25 7.19
CA LYS A 2 5.83 2.88 8.10
C LYS A 2 4.43 2.43 7.73
N ILE A 3 3.67 1.99 8.73
CA ILE A 3 2.28 1.54 8.52
C ILE A 3 1.40 2.43 9.38
N GLN A 4 0.35 2.99 8.77
CA GLN A 4 -0.58 3.85 9.47
C GLN A 4 -2.00 3.54 9.02
N TYR A 5 -2.90 3.42 10.00
CA TYR A 5 -4.31 3.20 9.73
C TYR A 5 -5.11 4.44 10.13
N TYR A 6 -6.03 4.83 9.25
CA TYR A 6 -6.92 5.97 9.47
C TYR A 6 -8.35 5.47 9.67
N PRO A 7 -8.81 5.34 10.92
CA PRO A 7 -10.13 4.76 11.18
C PRO A 7 -11.29 5.60 10.64
N GLU A 8 -11.10 6.90 10.49
CA GLU A 8 -12.16 7.79 9.99
C GLU A 8 -12.56 7.47 8.56
N THR A 9 -11.62 7.01 7.76
CA THR A 9 -11.83 6.68 6.36
C THR A 9 -11.64 5.20 6.07
N ASP A 10 -11.29 4.40 7.08
CA ASP A 10 -10.98 2.99 6.94
C ASP A 10 -9.88 2.77 5.89
N THR A 11 -8.83 3.58 5.99
CA THR A 11 -7.71 3.57 5.04
C THR A 11 -6.45 3.07 5.71
N LEU A 12 -5.79 2.09 5.10
CA LEU A 12 -4.47 1.63 5.51
C LEU A 12 -3.42 2.21 4.56
N ALA A 13 -2.44 2.89 5.11
CA ALA A 13 -1.33 3.45 4.35
C ALA A 13 -0.03 2.76 4.76
N ILE A 14 0.71 2.24 3.78
CA ILE A 14 1.99 1.59 4.01
C ILE A 14 3.05 2.32 3.20
N GLU A 15 4.02 2.90 3.88
CA GLU A 15 5.16 3.55 3.25
C GLU A 15 6.35 2.59 3.33
N LEU A 16 6.77 2.07 2.18
CA LEU A 16 7.85 1.09 2.11
C LEU A 16 9.22 1.75 2.12
N THR A 17 9.31 2.94 1.55
CA THR A 17 10.56 3.69 1.43
C THR A 17 10.22 5.18 1.39
N THR A 18 11.23 6.02 1.65
CA THR A 18 11.07 7.48 1.60
C THR A 18 11.42 8.06 0.23
N LYS A 19 11.67 7.23 -0.77
CA LYS A 19 11.97 7.72 -2.13
C LYS A 19 10.79 8.50 -2.69
N PRO A 20 11.06 9.52 -3.54
CA PRO A 20 9.99 10.29 -4.16
C PRO A 20 9.09 9.43 -5.05
N ILE A 21 7.81 9.74 -5.05
CA ILE A 21 6.83 9.08 -5.90
C ILE A 21 6.92 9.68 -7.30
N ALA A 22 7.13 8.82 -8.30
CA ALA A 22 7.18 9.23 -9.70
C ALA A 22 5.87 8.91 -10.43
N ASN A 23 5.21 7.81 -10.08
CA ASN A 23 3.97 7.40 -10.72
C ASN A 23 3.03 6.79 -9.69
N THR A 24 1.74 6.88 -9.97
CA THR A 24 0.69 6.33 -9.13
C THR A 24 -0.26 5.52 -10.01
N ASP A 25 -0.61 4.34 -9.55
CA ASP A 25 -1.53 3.45 -10.27
C ASP A 25 -2.66 3.02 -9.35
N ALA A 26 -3.90 3.34 -9.71
CA ALA A 26 -5.09 2.83 -9.05
C ALA A 26 -5.40 1.44 -9.61
N VAL A 27 -4.89 0.42 -8.96
CA VAL A 27 -5.07 -0.97 -9.38
C VAL A 27 -6.53 -1.37 -9.31
N THR A 28 -7.20 -0.97 -8.23
CA THR A 28 -8.66 -1.07 -8.07
C THR A 28 -9.16 0.24 -7.49
N ASP A 29 -10.47 0.35 -7.29
CA ASP A 29 -11.05 1.53 -6.64
C ASP A 29 -10.51 1.71 -5.21
N ASP A 30 -10.06 0.62 -4.58
CA ASP A 30 -9.62 0.63 -3.20
C ASP A 30 -8.10 0.50 -3.04
N LEU A 31 -7.39 0.03 -4.06
CA LEU A 31 -5.94 -0.23 -3.97
C LEU A 31 -5.17 0.70 -4.88
N ILE A 32 -4.30 1.50 -4.27
CA ILE A 32 -3.46 2.46 -4.98
C ILE A 32 -2.00 2.14 -4.68
N LEU A 33 -1.19 2.01 -5.73
CA LEU A 33 0.24 1.79 -5.62
C LEU A 33 1.00 3.01 -6.12
N ASP A 34 1.99 3.44 -5.34
CA ASP A 34 2.89 4.53 -5.73
C ASP A 34 4.26 3.93 -6.05
N TYR A 35 4.85 4.37 -7.14
CA TYR A 35 6.12 3.86 -7.67
C TYR A 35 7.19 4.94 -7.73
N ASP A 36 8.45 4.53 -7.59
CA ASP A 36 9.58 5.42 -7.83
C ASP A 36 9.94 5.45 -9.32
N THR A 37 11.02 6.17 -9.66
CA THR A 37 11.47 6.30 -11.06
C THR A 37 11.95 4.98 -11.66
N ASP A 38 12.29 4.01 -10.83
CA ASP A 38 12.73 2.68 -11.27
C ASP A 38 11.58 1.69 -11.40
N GLY A 39 10.35 2.13 -11.16
CA GLY A 39 9.16 1.29 -11.23
C GLY A 39 8.94 0.40 -10.02
N LYS A 40 9.64 0.67 -8.92
CA LYS A 40 9.47 -0.10 -7.68
C LYS A 40 8.42 0.55 -6.80
N VAL A 41 7.65 -0.26 -6.08
CA VAL A 41 6.61 0.23 -5.18
C VAL A 41 7.24 0.93 -3.99
N VAL A 42 6.86 2.18 -3.76
CA VAL A 42 7.32 2.95 -2.61
C VAL A 42 6.25 3.10 -1.54
N ALA A 43 4.97 3.03 -1.93
CA ALA A 43 3.87 3.14 -0.97
C ALA A 43 2.63 2.42 -1.47
N ILE A 44 1.81 1.99 -0.54
CA ILE A 44 0.55 1.30 -0.81
C ILE A 44 -0.54 2.01 0.00
N THR A 45 -1.63 2.35 -0.67
CA THR A 45 -2.81 2.89 0.00
C THR A 45 -3.98 1.96 -0.25
N LEU A 46 -4.61 1.49 0.82
CA LEU A 46 -5.75 0.59 0.74
C LEU A 46 -6.94 1.23 1.42
N ASP A 47 -7.93 1.61 0.62
CA ASP A 47 -9.21 2.13 1.10
C ASP A 47 -10.15 0.97 1.41
N ASN A 48 -11.12 1.21 2.27
CA ASN A 48 -12.08 0.19 2.72
C ASN A 48 -11.35 -1.05 3.25
N TYR A 49 -10.34 -0.80 4.05
CA TYR A 49 -9.45 -1.85 4.57
C TYR A 49 -10.21 -3.00 5.21
N SER A 50 -11.20 -2.71 6.06
CA SER A 50 -11.94 -3.76 6.76
C SER A 50 -12.72 -4.68 5.83
N LYS A 51 -13.07 -4.21 4.63
CA LYS A 51 -13.77 -5.01 3.62
C LYS A 51 -12.80 -5.79 2.73
N ASN A 52 -11.54 -5.36 2.63
CA ASN A 52 -10.57 -5.90 1.70
C ASN A 52 -9.48 -6.73 2.35
N VAL A 53 -9.43 -6.77 3.67
CA VAL A 53 -8.32 -7.40 4.40
C VAL A 53 -8.15 -8.89 4.05
N GLU A 54 -9.23 -9.59 3.73
CA GLU A 54 -9.16 -11.00 3.37
C GLU A 54 -8.70 -11.24 1.93
N THR A 55 -8.85 -10.23 1.07
CA THR A 55 -8.52 -10.37 -0.35
C THR A 55 -7.12 -9.89 -0.70
N ILE A 56 -6.44 -9.24 0.25
CA ILE A 56 -5.12 -8.69 0.00
C ILE A 56 -4.06 -9.53 0.66
N ASN A 57 -3.23 -10.11 -0.18
CA ASN A 57 -2.04 -10.82 0.24
C ASN A 57 -0.82 -9.97 -0.13
N LEU A 58 -0.27 -9.27 0.85
CA LEU A 58 0.88 -8.40 0.62
C LEU A 58 2.10 -9.16 0.13
N GLN A 59 2.25 -10.43 0.53
CA GLN A 59 3.35 -11.27 0.04
C GLN A 59 3.25 -11.50 -1.46
N ALA A 60 2.03 -11.64 -1.98
CA ALA A 60 1.81 -11.80 -3.41
C ALA A 60 2.21 -10.55 -4.19
N LEU A 61 2.23 -9.39 -3.56
CA LEU A 61 2.67 -8.14 -4.15
C LEU A 61 4.19 -7.94 -4.03
N GLY A 62 4.90 -8.90 -3.46
CA GLY A 62 6.33 -8.79 -3.25
C GLY A 62 6.72 -7.91 -2.06
N VAL A 63 5.78 -7.57 -1.21
CA VAL A 63 6.04 -6.77 -0.02
C VAL A 63 6.51 -7.67 1.10
N PRO A 64 7.72 -7.48 1.63
CA PRO A 64 8.15 -8.27 2.77
C PRO A 64 7.35 -7.84 4.00
N LEU A 65 6.50 -8.76 4.47
CA LEU A 65 5.82 -8.56 5.74
C LEU A 65 6.82 -8.91 6.84
N LEU A 66 7.16 -7.89 7.61
CA LEU A 66 7.94 -8.16 8.80
C LEU A 66 7.01 -8.86 9.77
N ALA A 67 7.33 -10.11 10.07
CA ALA A 67 6.66 -10.78 11.15
C ALA A 67 6.85 -9.94 12.40
N ALA A 68 5.78 -9.54 12.97
CA ALA A 68 5.83 -8.75 14.20
C ALA A 68 6.49 -9.56 15.31
#